data_1eeb1fa82cda1af416de34e0eb9c0c6d
#
_entry.id   1eeb1fa82cda1af416de34e0eb9c0c6d
#
_cell.length_a   1.000
_cell.length_b   1.000
_cell.length_c   1.000
_cell.angle_alpha   90.00
_cell.angle_beta   90.00
_cell.angle_gamma   90.00
#
_symmetry.space_group_name_H-M   'P 1'
#
loop_
_entity.id
_entity.type
_entity.pdbx_description
1 polymer ?
#
loop_
_entity_poly.entity_id
_entity_poly.type
_entity_poly.pdbx_seq_one_letter_code
_entity_poly.pdbx_strand_id
1 'polypeptide(L)'
;MPRVLYEKFFIHPLLETTMCLQFADRTLSFPKGILKKLCVRVGTLYAPAEFVVIETGSDERAPVILGRPFLNTSGAVIYASAAKISFYIKGRKETFSFENKTAQILEQS
;
A
#
# COMPACT_ATOMS: atom_id res chain seq x y z
N MET A 1 -4.20 2.19 4.39
CA MET A 1 -3.50 1.93 5.67
C MET A 1 -4.52 1.78 6.78
N PRO A 2 -4.42 0.74 7.60
CA PRO A 2 -5.28 0.60 8.75
C PRO A 2 -5.08 1.74 9.77
N ARG A 3 -6.19 2.23 10.34
CA ARG A 3 -6.14 3.29 11.36
C ARG A 3 -5.23 2.91 12.53
N VAL A 4 -5.24 1.65 12.93
CA VAL A 4 -4.43 1.17 14.05
C VAL A 4 -2.94 1.40 13.79
N LEU A 5 -2.47 1.12 12.57
CA LEU A 5 -1.08 1.38 12.21
C LEU A 5 -0.77 2.86 12.16
N TYR A 6 -1.69 3.67 11.63
CA TYR A 6 -1.50 5.11 11.60
C TYR A 6 -1.32 5.67 13.02
N GLU A 7 -2.16 5.29 13.94
CA GLU A 7 -2.08 5.76 15.33
C GLU A 7 -0.81 5.29 16.03
N LYS A 8 -0.37 4.07 15.74
CA LYS A 8 0.83 3.49 16.35
C LYS A 8 2.10 4.28 16.02
N PHE A 9 2.20 4.82 14.83
CA PHE A 9 3.41 5.50 14.38
C PHE A 9 3.35 7.02 14.48
N PHE A 10 2.22 7.60 14.91
CA PHE A 10 2.05 9.05 15.05
C PHE A 10 2.57 9.84 13.87
N ILE A 11 2.22 9.37 12.68
CA ILE A 11 2.64 10.02 11.45
C ILE A 11 1.92 11.36 11.35
N HIS A 12 2.07 12.07 10.26
CA HIS A 12 1.50 13.41 10.07
C HIS A 12 -0.03 13.45 10.22
N PRO A 13 -0.62 14.62 10.51
CA PRO A 13 -2.07 14.75 10.56
C PRO A 13 -2.73 14.28 9.27
N LEU A 14 -3.93 13.71 9.40
CA LEU A 14 -4.71 13.29 8.24
C LEU A 14 -5.41 14.49 7.61
N LEU A 15 -5.43 14.51 6.28
CA LEU A 15 -6.24 15.44 5.52
C LEU A 15 -7.64 14.86 5.37
N GLU A 16 -8.65 15.73 5.43
CA GLU A 16 -10.03 15.33 5.18
C GLU A 16 -10.23 14.89 3.75
N THR A 17 -11.16 13.97 3.55
CA THR A 17 -11.54 13.50 2.22
C THR A 17 -13.01 13.15 2.18
N THR A 18 -13.63 13.37 1.01
CA THR A 18 -14.98 12.91 0.72
C THR A 18 -14.98 11.61 -0.07
N MET A 19 -13.78 11.05 -0.30
CA MET A 19 -13.60 9.80 -1.03
C MET A 19 -14.37 8.67 -0.39
N CYS A 20 -14.95 7.80 -1.22
CA CYS A 20 -15.52 6.52 -0.80
C CYS A 20 -14.77 5.41 -1.53
N LEU A 21 -14.29 4.43 -0.78
CA LEU A 21 -13.59 3.29 -1.34
C LEU A 21 -14.53 2.12 -1.51
N GLN A 22 -14.45 1.46 -2.66
CA GLN A 22 -15.13 0.21 -2.91
C GLN A 22 -14.10 -0.91 -2.98
N PHE A 23 -14.27 -1.93 -2.15
CA PHE A 23 -13.42 -3.11 -2.16
C PHE A 23 -13.88 -4.14 -3.18
N ALA A 24 -13.07 -5.17 -3.42
CA ALA A 24 -13.37 -6.22 -4.38
C ALA A 24 -14.66 -6.96 -4.07
N ASP A 25 -15.04 -7.08 -2.79
CA ASP A 25 -16.29 -7.69 -2.33
C ASP A 25 -17.49 -6.75 -2.43
N ARG A 26 -17.32 -5.57 -3.04
CA ARG A 26 -18.32 -4.51 -3.21
C ARG A 26 -18.71 -3.76 -1.94
N THR A 27 -18.08 -4.05 -0.80
CA THR A 27 -18.30 -3.24 0.38
C THR A 27 -17.70 -1.85 0.20
N LEU A 28 -18.34 -0.86 0.84
CA LEU A 28 -17.89 0.53 0.79
C LEU A 28 -17.25 0.92 2.11
N SER A 29 -16.24 1.76 2.03
CA SER A 29 -15.60 2.30 3.22
C SER A 29 -15.37 3.79 3.06
N PHE A 30 -15.66 4.54 4.13
CA PHE A 30 -15.36 5.97 4.20
C PHE A 30 -14.07 6.13 4.99
N PRO A 31 -12.98 6.59 4.34
CA PRO A 31 -11.70 6.70 5.01
C PRO A 31 -11.72 7.68 6.17
N LYS A 32 -10.83 7.47 7.11
CA LYS A 32 -10.57 8.43 8.19
C LYS A 32 -9.88 9.68 7.66
N GLY A 33 -9.13 9.55 6.59
CA GLY A 33 -8.43 10.65 5.97
C GLY A 33 -7.32 10.16 5.06
N ILE A 34 -6.57 11.11 4.54
CA ILE A 34 -5.45 10.87 3.63
C ILE A 34 -4.16 11.32 4.27
N LEU A 35 -3.16 10.43 4.24
CA LEU A 35 -1.81 10.72 4.67
C LEU A 35 -0.95 10.95 3.43
N LYS A 36 -0.53 12.21 3.20
CA LYS A 36 0.25 12.58 2.02
C LYS A 36 1.75 12.57 2.30
N LYS A 37 2.53 12.33 1.25
CA LYS A 37 3.99 12.47 1.24
C LYS A 37 4.71 11.64 2.30
N LEU A 38 4.22 10.43 2.52
CA LEU A 38 4.93 9.50 3.37
C LEU A 38 6.06 8.85 2.56
N CYS A 39 7.27 8.83 3.12
CA CYS A 39 8.39 8.16 2.50
C CYS A 39 8.39 6.69 2.92
N VAL A 40 8.21 5.81 1.96
CA VAL A 40 8.15 4.36 2.21
C VAL A 40 9.46 3.71 1.83
N ARG A 41 9.99 2.92 2.73
CA ARG A 41 11.19 2.14 2.45
C ARG A 41 10.83 0.84 1.76
N VAL A 42 11.47 0.60 0.60
CA VAL A 42 11.33 -0.64 -0.17
C VAL A 42 12.71 -1.27 -0.29
N GLY A 43 13.01 -2.23 0.57
CA GLY A 43 14.37 -2.76 0.68
C GLY A 43 15.33 -1.68 1.15
N THR A 44 16.27 -1.29 0.29
CA THR A 44 17.22 -0.20 0.55
C THR A 44 16.81 1.11 -0.12
N LEU A 45 15.68 1.12 -0.83
CA LEU A 45 15.22 2.27 -1.59
C LEU A 45 14.05 2.96 -0.88
N TYR A 46 13.84 4.23 -1.21
CA TYR A 46 12.75 5.02 -0.64
C TYR A 46 11.88 5.57 -1.76
N ALA A 47 10.58 5.46 -1.60
CA ALA A 47 9.61 6.00 -2.53
C ALA A 47 8.56 6.84 -1.81
N PRO A 48 8.13 7.99 -2.37
CA PRO A 48 7.04 8.74 -1.79
C PRO A 48 5.73 8.01 -2.03
N ALA A 49 4.84 8.06 -1.06
CA ALA A 49 3.54 7.43 -1.17
C ALA A 49 2.48 8.25 -0.46
N GLU A 50 1.26 8.09 -0.92
CA GLU A 50 0.07 8.63 -0.30
C GLU A 50 -0.78 7.47 0.19
N PHE A 51 -1.25 7.55 1.42
CA PHE A 51 -2.06 6.49 2.00
C PHE A 51 -3.45 6.99 2.36
N VAL A 52 -4.43 6.16 2.08
CA VAL A 52 -5.78 6.33 2.57
C VAL A 52 -5.90 5.51 3.86
N VAL A 53 -6.23 6.18 4.96
CA VAL A 53 -6.34 5.52 6.27
C VAL A 53 -7.76 5.07 6.48
N ILE A 54 -7.97 3.79 6.73
CA ILE A 54 -9.29 3.18 6.89
C ILE A 54 -9.42 2.50 8.24
N GLU A 55 -10.66 2.41 8.72
CA GLU A 55 -10.98 1.69 9.94
C GLU A 55 -11.06 0.19 9.64
N THR A 56 -10.21 -0.59 10.31
CA THR A 56 -10.17 -2.05 10.15
C THR A 56 -10.35 -2.79 11.47
N GLY A 57 -10.86 -2.08 12.49
CA GLY A 57 -10.93 -2.63 13.83
C GLY A 57 -9.59 -2.51 14.57
N SER A 58 -9.40 -3.32 15.59
CA SER A 58 -8.22 -3.25 16.46
C SER A 58 -7.11 -4.22 16.08
N ASP A 59 -7.20 -4.91 14.96
CA ASP A 59 -6.20 -5.88 14.53
C ASP A 59 -4.98 -5.19 13.93
N GLU A 60 -3.89 -5.15 14.69
CA GLU A 60 -2.63 -4.56 14.23
C GLU A 60 -1.97 -5.33 13.09
N ARG A 61 -2.44 -6.56 12.83
CA ARG A 61 -1.92 -7.39 11.75
C ARG A 61 -2.61 -7.15 10.43
N ALA A 62 -3.62 -6.27 10.40
CA ALA A 62 -4.29 -5.92 9.16
C ALA A 62 -3.25 -5.36 8.17
N PRO A 63 -3.22 -5.84 6.92
CA PRO A 63 -2.17 -5.48 5.99
C PRO A 63 -2.31 -4.07 5.46
N VAL A 64 -1.18 -3.49 5.09
CA VAL A 64 -1.14 -2.30 4.24
C VAL A 64 -1.23 -2.77 2.80
N ILE A 65 -2.19 -2.20 2.05
CA ILE A 65 -2.37 -2.54 0.64
C ILE A 65 -1.67 -1.49 -0.21
N LEU A 66 -0.74 -1.94 -1.05
CA LEU A 66 -0.05 -1.08 -2.00
C LEU A 66 -0.80 -1.12 -3.32
N GLY A 67 -1.49 -0.03 -3.61
CA GLY A 67 -2.33 0.06 -4.80
C GLY A 67 -1.57 0.52 -6.04
N ARG A 68 -2.30 0.64 -7.17
CA ARG A 68 -1.72 1.01 -8.45
C ARG A 68 -0.91 2.30 -8.44
N PRO A 69 -1.34 3.38 -7.78
CA PRO A 69 -0.54 4.60 -7.77
C PRO A 69 0.86 4.38 -7.20
N PHE A 70 0.97 3.60 -6.12
CA PHE A 70 2.27 3.26 -5.55
C PHE A 70 3.08 2.38 -6.50
N LEU A 71 2.46 1.35 -7.08
CA LEU A 71 3.14 0.44 -8.00
C LEU A 71 3.68 1.19 -9.21
N ASN A 72 2.92 2.13 -9.75
CA ASN A 72 3.37 2.96 -10.86
C ASN A 72 4.52 3.87 -10.46
N THR A 73 4.42 4.55 -9.33
CA THR A 73 5.45 5.48 -8.86
C THR A 73 6.76 4.76 -8.56
N SER A 74 6.68 3.56 -8.02
CA SER A 74 7.85 2.75 -7.66
C SER A 74 8.37 1.88 -8.80
N GLY A 75 7.78 1.98 -9.99
CA GLY A 75 8.22 1.21 -11.15
C GLY A 75 8.11 -0.30 -10.95
N ALA A 76 7.02 -0.76 -10.35
CA ALA A 76 6.86 -2.17 -10.03
C ALA A 76 6.66 -3.03 -11.29
N VAL A 77 7.40 -4.13 -11.35
CA VAL A 77 7.25 -5.14 -12.39
C VAL A 77 7.04 -6.48 -11.70
N ILE A 78 5.95 -7.14 -12.04
CA ILE A 78 5.57 -8.41 -11.42
C ILE A 78 5.88 -9.55 -12.40
N TYR A 79 6.71 -10.49 -11.95
CA TYR A 79 7.06 -11.68 -12.70
C TYR A 79 6.27 -12.85 -12.12
N ALA A 80 5.07 -13.07 -12.63
CA ALA A 80 4.12 -14.00 -12.02
C ALA A 80 4.63 -15.43 -11.96
N SER A 81 5.23 -15.93 -13.05
CA SER A 81 5.74 -17.31 -13.10
C SER A 81 6.96 -17.52 -12.21
N ALA A 82 7.76 -16.50 -12.01
CA ALA A 82 8.94 -16.56 -11.14
C ALA A 82 8.61 -16.21 -9.68
N ALA A 83 7.37 -15.80 -9.40
CA ALA A 83 6.92 -15.34 -8.09
C ALA A 83 7.82 -14.25 -7.51
N LYS A 84 8.07 -13.23 -8.32
CA LYS A 84 8.93 -12.10 -7.95
C LYS A 84 8.30 -10.78 -8.33
N ILE A 85 8.62 -9.75 -7.54
CA ILE A 85 8.30 -8.37 -7.87
C ILE A 85 9.56 -7.53 -7.78
N SER A 86 9.80 -6.68 -8.78
CA SER A 86 10.92 -5.74 -8.79
C SER A 86 10.39 -4.32 -8.74
N PHE A 87 11.07 -3.48 -7.98
CA PHE A 87 10.80 -2.05 -7.92
C PHE A 87 11.99 -1.30 -8.51
N TYR A 88 11.69 -0.33 -9.36
CA TYR A 88 12.70 0.50 -10.01
C TYR A 88 12.49 1.94 -9.55
N ILE A 89 13.34 2.39 -8.63
CA ILE A 89 13.21 3.71 -8.01
C ILE A 89 14.51 4.48 -8.27
N LYS A 90 14.39 5.60 -8.98
CA LYS A 90 15.53 6.47 -9.30
C LYS A 90 16.72 5.71 -9.93
N GLY A 91 16.42 4.82 -10.86
CA GLY A 91 17.43 4.03 -11.56
C GLY A 91 18.02 2.87 -10.78
N ARG A 92 17.52 2.61 -9.58
CA ARG A 92 17.94 1.50 -8.74
C ARG A 92 16.85 0.44 -8.65
N LYS A 93 17.24 -0.80 -8.45
CA LYS A 93 16.34 -1.96 -8.48
C LYS A 93 16.39 -2.72 -7.16
N GLU A 94 15.21 -3.07 -6.65
CA GLU A 94 15.05 -4.03 -5.57
C GLU A 94 14.09 -5.12 -6.01
N THR A 95 14.41 -6.37 -5.70
CA THR A 95 13.61 -7.53 -6.07
C THR A 95 13.24 -8.34 -4.84
N PHE A 96 11.98 -8.73 -4.77
CA PHE A 96 11.44 -9.54 -3.68
C PHE A 96 10.76 -10.77 -4.26
N SER A 97 10.94 -11.90 -3.59
CA SER A 97 10.18 -13.12 -3.89
C SER A 97 8.89 -13.11 -3.09
N PHE A 98 7.82 -13.66 -3.65
CA PHE A 98 6.56 -13.77 -2.94
C PHE A 98 6.02 -15.20 -3.00
N GLU A 99 5.17 -15.53 -2.02
CA GLU A 99 4.50 -16.84 -1.96
C GLU A 99 3.17 -16.79 -2.74
N ASN A 100 2.59 -17.97 -3.00
CA ASN A 100 1.30 -18.09 -3.68
C ASN A 100 0.17 -17.31 -3.00
N LYS A 101 0.26 -17.06 -1.70
CA LYS A 101 -0.72 -16.25 -0.96
C LYS A 101 -0.86 -14.83 -1.52
N THR A 102 0.19 -14.32 -2.14
CA THR A 102 0.18 -12.98 -2.72
C THR A 102 -0.54 -12.91 -4.05
N ALA A 103 -1.03 -14.04 -4.57
CA ALA A 103 -1.87 -14.05 -5.76
C ALA A 103 -3.12 -13.18 -5.58
N GLN A 104 -3.64 -13.07 -4.35
CA GLN A 104 -4.76 -12.18 -4.06
C GLN A 104 -4.42 -10.72 -4.31
N ILE A 105 -3.18 -10.32 -4.06
CA ILE A 105 -2.71 -8.96 -4.36
C ILE A 105 -2.73 -8.71 -5.86
N LEU A 106 -2.34 -9.70 -6.65
CA LEU A 106 -2.34 -9.61 -8.11
C LEU A 106 -3.76 -9.41 -8.66
N GLU A 107 -4.76 -10.07 -8.07
CA GLU A 107 -6.15 -9.91 -8.48
C GLU A 107 -6.69 -8.51 -8.16
N GLN A 108 -6.20 -7.87 -7.11
CA GLN A 108 -6.64 -6.56 -6.66
C GLN A 108 -5.90 -5.42 -7.35
N SER A 109 -4.78 -5.70 -7.91
CA SER A 109 -3.96 -4.69 -8.59
C SER A 109 -4.29 -4.61 -10.07
#